data_1ed524985c4ad614a230bb3ae8736303
#
_entry.id   1ed524985c4ad614a230bb3ae8736303
#
_cell.length_a   1.000
_cell.length_b   1.000
_cell.length_c   1.000
_cell.angle_alpha   90.00
_cell.angle_beta   90.00
_cell.angle_gamma   90.00
#
_symmetry.space_group_name_H-M   'P 1'
#
loop_
_entity.id
_entity.type
_entity.pdbx_description
1 polymer ?
#
loop_
_entity_poly.entity_id
_entity_poly.type
_entity_poly.pdbx_seq_one_letter_code
_entity_poly.pdbx_strand_id
1 'polypeptide(L)'
;PQGFFPDLSYTQLYIEFKMPEGTRVERVESDLASIEDYLLSRPEVTHVTTSVGGTPARYNLVRSIAEPTMSYGELIVDYTTPEELKASMTEIQDYLTAHYPDAYVRMKRYNLMYKKYPIELMFTGPDPAVLRELTEKAEQIMRDEPAITLVTNDWEPMTPTLMVDYYQPIARSVGLSRSDVGLSMLAATDGMPVGSFYEGVHAKPLYMKSVNSEGEKVEALDNIPVWSVLPST
;
A
#
# COMPACT_ATOMS: atom_id res chain seq x y z
N PRO A 1 -17.20 -3.54 27.05
CA PRO A 1 -16.19 -3.07 28.00
C PRO A 1 -15.76 -1.65 27.62
N GLN A 2 -15.95 -0.70 28.51
CA GLN A 2 -15.47 0.66 28.28
C GLN A 2 -13.96 0.67 28.51
N GLY A 3 -13.21 1.03 27.46
CA GLY A 3 -11.77 1.27 27.58
C GLY A 3 -11.49 2.49 28.47
N PHE A 4 -10.29 2.56 29.04
CA PHE A 4 -9.85 3.72 29.83
C PHE A 4 -9.86 5.01 29.00
N PHE A 5 -9.59 4.91 27.70
CA PHE A 5 -9.77 5.98 26.71
C PHE A 5 -10.80 5.53 25.66
N PRO A 6 -12.04 6.04 25.70
CA PRO A 6 -13.04 5.77 24.68
C PRO A 6 -12.68 6.46 23.36
N ASP A 7 -13.32 6.02 22.27
CA ASP A 7 -13.21 6.71 20.99
C ASP A 7 -13.76 8.14 21.11
N LEU A 8 -13.09 9.07 20.42
CA LEU A 8 -13.51 10.46 20.38
C LEU A 8 -14.87 10.60 19.68
N SER A 9 -15.69 11.54 20.17
CA SER A 9 -16.99 11.85 19.57
C SER A 9 -16.83 12.84 18.41
N TYR A 10 -15.95 12.51 17.45
CA TYR A 10 -15.79 13.27 16.22
C TYR A 10 -16.82 12.87 15.17
N THR A 11 -17.15 13.80 14.30
CA THR A 11 -17.92 13.55 13.08
C THR A 11 -17.06 13.03 11.96
N GLN A 12 -15.82 12.69 12.23
CA GLN A 12 -14.81 12.27 11.26
C GLN A 12 -14.24 10.90 11.65
N LEU A 13 -14.03 10.06 10.66
CA LEU A 13 -13.27 8.82 10.74
C LEU A 13 -12.26 8.72 9.60
N TYR A 14 -11.40 7.72 9.64
CA TYR A 14 -10.54 7.37 8.51
C TYR A 14 -10.72 5.92 8.10
N ILE A 15 -10.49 5.67 6.81
CA ILE A 15 -10.53 4.33 6.20
C ILE A 15 -9.13 4.05 5.67
N GLU A 16 -8.51 3.00 6.17
CA GLU A 16 -7.26 2.48 5.63
C GLU A 16 -7.60 1.46 4.54
N PHE A 17 -6.99 1.63 3.38
CA PHE A 17 -7.13 0.74 2.23
C PHE A 17 -5.74 0.26 1.83
N LYS A 18 -5.47 -1.04 1.97
CA LYS A 18 -4.18 -1.63 1.64
C LYS A 18 -4.36 -2.83 0.71
N MET A 19 -3.79 -2.73 -0.47
CA MET A 19 -3.68 -3.83 -1.43
C MET A 19 -2.38 -4.62 -1.17
N PRO A 20 -2.26 -5.86 -1.69
CA PRO A 20 -0.99 -6.59 -1.67
C PRO A 20 0.14 -5.78 -2.29
N GLU A 21 1.35 -5.89 -1.73
CA GLU A 21 2.53 -5.23 -2.28
C GLU A 21 2.77 -5.62 -3.74
N GLY A 22 3.20 -4.64 -4.55
CA GLY A 22 3.34 -4.82 -6.00
C GLY A 22 2.06 -4.51 -6.80
N THR A 23 0.93 -4.20 -6.13
CA THR A 23 -0.24 -3.69 -6.82
C THR A 23 0.06 -2.35 -7.47
N ARG A 24 -0.35 -2.18 -8.72
CA ARG A 24 -0.15 -0.92 -9.46
C ARG A 24 -0.94 0.21 -8.82
N VAL A 25 -0.34 1.38 -8.73
CA VAL A 25 -0.97 2.57 -8.12
C VAL A 25 -2.26 2.96 -8.82
N GLU A 26 -2.35 2.79 -10.14
CA GLU A 26 -3.54 3.10 -10.92
C GLU A 26 -4.75 2.23 -10.51
N ARG A 27 -4.49 0.98 -10.05
CA ARG A 27 -5.55 0.12 -9.50
C ARG A 27 -6.01 0.65 -8.14
N VAL A 28 -5.07 1.04 -7.28
CA VAL A 28 -5.40 1.62 -5.97
C VAL A 28 -6.19 2.92 -6.13
N GLU A 29 -5.78 3.80 -7.04
CA GLU A 29 -6.50 5.04 -7.37
C GLU A 29 -7.93 4.78 -7.84
N SER A 30 -8.11 3.82 -8.75
CA SER A 30 -9.43 3.45 -9.27
C SER A 30 -10.35 2.89 -8.20
N ASP A 31 -9.82 2.01 -7.34
CA ASP A 31 -10.60 1.43 -6.24
C ASP A 31 -10.96 2.49 -5.20
N LEU A 32 -10.03 3.38 -4.84
CA LEU A 32 -10.28 4.50 -3.92
C LEU A 32 -11.31 5.49 -4.47
N ALA A 33 -11.25 5.81 -5.77
CA ALA A 33 -12.25 6.67 -6.43
C ALA A 33 -13.66 6.04 -6.36
N SER A 34 -13.75 4.72 -6.57
CA SER A 34 -15.03 4.00 -6.46
C SER A 34 -15.57 3.99 -5.02
N ILE A 35 -14.68 3.89 -4.03
CA ILE A 35 -15.05 3.99 -2.61
C ILE A 35 -15.50 5.41 -2.27
N GLU A 36 -14.81 6.43 -2.77
CA GLU A 36 -15.18 7.83 -2.61
C GLU A 36 -16.57 8.12 -3.16
N ASP A 37 -16.86 7.70 -4.40
CA ASP A 37 -18.18 7.84 -5.02
C ASP A 37 -19.28 7.14 -4.20
N TYR A 38 -19.01 5.92 -3.72
CA TYR A 38 -19.95 5.21 -2.86
C TYR A 38 -20.23 5.98 -1.56
N LEU A 39 -19.19 6.48 -0.89
CA LEU A 39 -19.33 7.21 0.37
C LEU A 39 -20.08 8.53 0.15
N LEU A 40 -19.76 9.29 -0.91
CA LEU A 40 -20.42 10.54 -1.24
C LEU A 40 -21.88 10.35 -1.68
N SER A 41 -22.27 9.15 -2.11
CA SER A 41 -23.69 8.83 -2.39
C SER A 41 -24.56 8.73 -1.14
N ARG A 42 -23.96 8.65 0.04
CA ARG A 42 -24.65 8.49 1.32
C ARG A 42 -25.03 9.87 1.90
N PRO A 43 -26.27 10.06 2.34
CA PRO A 43 -26.75 11.37 2.78
C PRO A 43 -26.10 11.86 4.10
N GLU A 44 -25.60 10.93 4.91
CA GLU A 44 -24.91 11.25 6.18
C GLU A 44 -23.45 11.66 5.98
N VAL A 45 -22.84 11.43 4.81
CA VAL A 45 -21.47 11.81 4.48
C VAL A 45 -21.45 13.19 3.84
N THR A 46 -20.68 14.10 4.42
CA THR A 46 -20.60 15.50 3.97
C THR A 46 -19.37 15.76 3.11
N HIS A 47 -18.27 15.08 3.39
CA HIS A 47 -17.01 15.26 2.66
C HIS A 47 -16.14 14.01 2.74
N VAL A 48 -15.37 13.76 1.69
CA VAL A 48 -14.36 12.69 1.62
C VAL A 48 -13.06 13.31 1.10
N THR A 49 -11.95 12.98 1.75
CA THR A 49 -10.60 13.35 1.30
C THR A 49 -9.80 12.08 1.09
N THR A 50 -9.30 11.87 -0.12
CA THR A 50 -8.55 10.68 -0.52
C THR A 50 -7.06 10.97 -0.63
N SER A 51 -6.24 10.09 -0.08
CA SER A 51 -4.78 10.10 -0.19
C SER A 51 -4.30 8.77 -0.76
N VAL A 52 -3.42 8.84 -1.77
CA VAL A 52 -2.83 7.67 -2.43
C VAL A 52 -1.34 7.61 -2.13
N GLY A 53 -0.81 6.41 -1.91
CA GLY A 53 0.61 6.18 -1.65
C GLY A 53 1.06 6.48 -0.22
N GLY A 54 0.16 6.82 0.68
CA GLY A 54 0.49 7.08 2.08
C GLY A 54 -0.63 7.76 2.87
N THR A 55 -0.38 7.90 4.15
CA THR A 55 -1.23 8.69 5.05
C THR A 55 -1.07 10.18 4.73
N PRO A 56 -2.13 10.99 4.74
CA PRO A 56 -2.02 12.45 4.66
C PRO A 56 -1.06 13.01 5.70
N ALA A 57 -0.53 14.21 5.44
CA ALA A 57 0.30 14.90 6.41
C ALA A 57 -0.41 14.95 7.78
N ARG A 58 0.35 14.84 8.88
CA ARG A 58 -0.22 14.73 10.23
C ARG A 58 -1.20 15.86 10.51
N TYR A 59 -2.46 15.54 10.46
CA TYR A 59 -3.58 16.44 10.76
C TYR A 59 -4.20 16.19 12.15
N ASN A 60 -3.86 15.05 12.78
CA ASN A 60 -4.35 14.68 14.11
C ASN A 60 -3.21 14.01 14.91
N LEU A 61 -3.07 14.41 16.20
CA LEU A 61 -2.00 13.90 17.05
C LEU A 61 -2.13 12.41 17.38
N VAL A 62 -3.35 11.90 17.40
CA VAL A 62 -3.63 10.49 17.75
C VAL A 62 -3.60 9.56 16.54
N ARG A 63 -3.31 10.10 15.34
CA ARG A 63 -3.17 9.30 14.12
C ARG A 63 -1.71 8.90 13.90
N SER A 64 -1.46 7.61 13.84
CA SER A 64 -0.16 7.09 13.38
C SER A 64 -0.06 7.20 11.86
N ILE A 65 1.10 7.60 11.36
CA ILE A 65 1.38 7.66 9.93
C ILE A 65 1.78 6.26 9.46
N ALA A 66 1.15 5.77 8.40
CA ALA A 66 1.56 4.52 7.74
C ALA A 66 2.84 4.73 6.91
N GLU A 67 3.61 3.68 6.75
CA GLU A 67 4.76 3.69 5.83
C GLU A 67 4.26 3.97 4.41
N PRO A 68 4.90 4.89 3.66
CA PRO A 68 4.53 5.17 2.29
C PRO A 68 4.71 3.95 1.39
N THR A 69 3.66 3.55 0.69
CA THR A 69 3.72 2.49 -0.33
C THR A 69 2.64 2.73 -1.38
N MET A 70 2.94 2.40 -2.64
CA MET A 70 2.00 2.59 -3.76
C MET A 70 0.78 1.66 -3.69
N SER A 71 0.83 0.62 -2.86
CA SER A 71 -0.28 -0.30 -2.60
C SER A 71 -1.22 0.18 -1.49
N TYR A 72 -1.00 1.38 -0.92
CA TYR A 72 -1.78 1.93 0.19
C TYR A 72 -2.49 3.22 -0.18
N GLY A 73 -3.68 3.39 0.37
CA GLY A 73 -4.39 4.65 0.36
C GLY A 73 -5.21 4.85 1.63
N GLU A 74 -5.64 6.07 1.86
CA GLU A 74 -6.43 6.44 3.03
C GLU A 74 -7.51 7.43 2.63
N LEU A 75 -8.72 7.22 3.15
CA LEU A 75 -9.81 8.18 3.02
C LEU A 75 -10.12 8.77 4.41
N ILE A 76 -10.28 10.07 4.47
CA ILE A 76 -10.83 10.78 5.62
C ILE A 76 -12.27 11.13 5.27
N VAL A 77 -13.20 10.72 6.12
CA VAL A 77 -14.65 10.83 5.87
C VAL A 77 -15.29 11.66 6.94
N ASP A 78 -15.93 12.75 6.53
CA ASP A 78 -16.67 13.65 7.41
C ASP A 78 -18.18 13.34 7.35
N TYR A 79 -18.80 13.29 8.50
CA TYR A 79 -20.22 13.00 8.69
C TYR A 79 -20.97 14.19 9.26
N THR A 80 -22.28 14.21 9.08
CA THR A 80 -23.15 15.23 9.64
C THR A 80 -23.17 15.16 11.18
N THR A 81 -23.27 13.95 11.74
CA THR A 81 -23.30 13.74 13.20
C THR A 81 -22.48 12.52 13.62
N PRO A 82 -21.97 12.48 14.88
CA PRO A 82 -21.26 11.29 15.40
C PRO A 82 -22.17 10.07 15.52
N GLU A 83 -23.47 10.24 15.66
CA GLU A 83 -24.49 9.20 15.78
C GLU A 83 -24.66 8.49 14.42
N GLU A 84 -24.81 9.24 13.35
CA GLU A 84 -24.89 8.72 11.98
C GLU A 84 -23.61 7.99 11.58
N LEU A 85 -22.46 8.56 11.92
CA LEU A 85 -21.17 7.90 11.72
C LEU A 85 -21.16 6.50 12.39
N LYS A 86 -21.57 6.40 13.66
CA LYS A 86 -21.58 5.13 14.38
C LYS A 86 -22.57 4.14 13.78
N ALA A 87 -23.74 4.62 13.38
CA ALA A 87 -24.80 3.79 12.84
C ALA A 87 -24.41 3.16 11.48
N SER A 88 -23.68 3.91 10.63
CA SER A 88 -23.29 3.46 9.29
C SER A 88 -22.03 2.59 9.24
N MET A 89 -21.18 2.62 10.27
CA MET A 89 -19.86 1.97 10.24
C MET A 89 -19.91 0.48 9.88
N THR A 90 -20.82 -0.29 10.49
CA THR A 90 -20.89 -1.74 10.24
C THR A 90 -21.29 -2.03 8.80
N GLU A 91 -22.34 -1.39 8.32
CA GLU A 91 -22.83 -1.56 6.96
C GLU A 91 -21.76 -1.21 5.92
N ILE A 92 -21.08 -0.08 6.12
CA ILE A 92 -20.02 0.37 5.19
C ILE A 92 -18.82 -0.57 5.26
N GLN A 93 -18.40 -1.01 6.47
CA GLN A 93 -17.31 -1.97 6.62
C GLN A 93 -17.61 -3.28 5.90
N ASP A 94 -18.84 -3.81 6.06
CA ASP A 94 -19.27 -5.04 5.41
C ASP A 94 -19.32 -4.88 3.88
N TYR A 95 -19.83 -3.75 3.39
CA TYR A 95 -19.81 -3.42 1.97
C TYR A 95 -18.39 -3.39 1.40
N LEU A 96 -17.48 -2.67 2.05
CA LEU A 96 -16.09 -2.54 1.59
C LEU A 96 -15.36 -3.89 1.60
N THR A 97 -15.55 -4.68 2.65
CA THR A 97 -14.94 -6.02 2.75
C THR A 97 -15.46 -6.96 1.65
N ALA A 98 -16.74 -6.88 1.32
CA ALA A 98 -17.33 -7.72 0.27
C ALA A 98 -16.93 -7.31 -1.14
N HIS A 99 -16.78 -6.01 -1.41
CA HIS A 99 -16.46 -5.49 -2.74
C HIS A 99 -14.95 -5.47 -3.05
N TYR A 100 -14.11 -5.43 -2.01
CA TYR A 100 -12.65 -5.40 -2.14
C TYR A 100 -11.99 -6.55 -1.35
N PRO A 101 -12.27 -7.82 -1.74
CA PRO A 101 -11.80 -9.00 -0.99
C PRO A 101 -10.27 -9.15 -0.99
N ASP A 102 -9.59 -8.57 -2.00
CA ASP A 102 -8.13 -8.58 -2.11
C ASP A 102 -7.46 -7.49 -1.26
N ALA A 103 -8.24 -6.53 -0.76
CA ALA A 103 -7.74 -5.41 0.03
C ALA A 103 -7.96 -5.63 1.52
N TYR A 104 -7.01 -5.20 2.33
CA TYR A 104 -7.25 -4.96 3.74
C TYR A 104 -7.89 -3.59 3.90
N VAL A 105 -9.18 -3.56 4.23
CA VAL A 105 -9.95 -2.32 4.41
C VAL A 105 -10.39 -2.21 5.86
N ARG A 106 -10.03 -1.11 6.51
CA ARG A 106 -10.40 -0.89 7.90
C ARG A 106 -10.90 0.53 8.15
N MET A 107 -12.14 0.64 8.64
CA MET A 107 -12.69 1.89 9.16
C MET A 107 -12.28 2.07 10.62
N LYS A 108 -11.83 3.25 10.99
CA LYS A 108 -11.40 3.55 12.33
C LYS A 108 -11.78 4.96 12.79
N ARG A 109 -12.30 5.02 14.02
CA ARG A 109 -12.52 6.28 14.73
C ARG A 109 -11.25 6.71 15.45
N TYR A 110 -11.13 7.98 15.72
CA TYR A 110 -10.00 8.51 16.49
C TYR A 110 -10.12 8.12 17.96
N ASN A 111 -8.99 7.73 18.55
CA ASN A 111 -8.87 7.34 19.95
C ASN A 111 -7.56 7.90 20.52
N LEU A 112 -7.58 8.40 21.76
CA LEU A 112 -6.41 8.96 22.42
C LEU A 112 -5.31 7.93 22.69
N MET A 113 -5.69 6.65 22.84
CA MET A 113 -4.74 5.53 22.87
C MET A 113 -4.76 4.81 21.53
N TYR A 114 -3.77 5.13 20.70
CA TYR A 114 -3.59 4.39 19.46
C TYR A 114 -3.18 2.95 19.77
N LYS A 115 -4.08 2.01 19.50
CA LYS A 115 -3.74 0.60 19.37
C LYS A 115 -4.00 0.20 17.93
N LYS A 116 -2.95 -0.30 17.26
CA LYS A 116 -3.09 -0.74 15.87
C LYS A 116 -4.07 -1.91 15.81
N TYR A 117 -3.86 -2.90 16.67
CA TYR A 117 -4.75 -4.06 16.81
C TYR A 117 -5.11 -4.28 18.28
N PRO A 118 -6.37 -4.65 18.60
CA PRO A 118 -6.78 -4.96 19.98
C PRO A 118 -6.28 -6.33 20.46
N ILE A 119 -6.06 -7.27 19.54
CA ILE A 119 -5.54 -8.61 19.79
C ILE A 119 -4.33 -8.82 18.90
N GLU A 120 -3.22 -9.19 19.49
CA GLU A 120 -1.97 -9.47 18.79
C GLU A 120 -1.40 -10.78 19.32
N LEU A 121 -1.08 -11.71 18.40
CA LEU A 121 -0.37 -12.95 18.70
C LEU A 121 1.00 -12.85 18.04
N MET A 122 2.04 -13.16 18.80
CA MET A 122 3.42 -13.12 18.30
C MET A 122 4.05 -14.52 18.42
N PHE A 123 4.55 -15.03 17.30
CA PHE A 123 5.33 -16.24 17.25
C PHE A 123 6.78 -15.90 16.95
N THR A 124 7.70 -16.53 17.69
CA THR A 124 9.14 -16.34 17.50
C THR A 124 9.82 -17.70 17.35
N GLY A 125 10.77 -17.79 16.45
CA GLY A 125 11.50 -19.04 16.21
C GLY A 125 12.53 -18.88 15.09
N PRO A 126 13.43 -19.85 14.93
CA PRO A 126 14.49 -19.80 13.92
C PRO A 126 14.05 -20.22 12.52
N ASP A 127 12.94 -20.96 12.39
CA ASP A 127 12.47 -21.52 11.13
C ASP A 127 11.25 -20.75 10.59
N PRO A 128 11.40 -20.02 9.49
CA PRO A 128 10.29 -19.27 8.88
C PRO A 128 9.13 -20.16 8.40
N ALA A 129 9.38 -21.41 7.97
CA ALA A 129 8.34 -22.30 7.48
C ALA A 129 7.41 -22.72 8.63
N VAL A 130 8.00 -23.06 9.78
CA VAL A 130 7.23 -23.37 11.00
C VAL A 130 6.43 -22.17 11.49
N LEU A 131 7.02 -20.97 11.45
CA LEU A 131 6.33 -19.75 11.85
C LEU A 131 5.11 -19.48 10.95
N ARG A 132 5.23 -19.67 9.63
CA ARG A 132 4.10 -19.52 8.70
C ARG A 132 2.98 -20.52 9.01
N GLU A 133 3.32 -21.79 9.20
CA GLU A 133 2.34 -22.82 9.55
C GLU A 133 1.58 -22.49 10.84
N LEU A 134 2.30 -21.99 11.86
CA LEU A 134 1.68 -21.58 13.13
C LEU A 134 0.78 -20.35 12.94
N THR A 135 1.21 -19.38 12.14
CA THR A 135 0.43 -18.19 11.81
C THR A 135 -0.86 -18.56 11.09
N GLU A 136 -0.80 -19.43 10.06
CA GLU A 136 -1.97 -19.88 9.31
C GLU A 136 -2.99 -20.61 10.22
N LYS A 137 -2.51 -21.46 11.13
CA LYS A 137 -3.37 -22.11 12.13
C LYS A 137 -4.02 -21.12 13.08
N ALA A 138 -3.27 -20.13 13.55
CA ALA A 138 -3.80 -19.09 14.43
C ALA A 138 -4.83 -18.23 13.71
N GLU A 139 -4.57 -17.83 12.47
CA GLU A 139 -5.53 -17.07 11.66
C GLU A 139 -6.82 -17.84 11.44
N GLN A 140 -6.74 -19.15 11.16
CA GLN A 140 -7.93 -19.97 10.98
C GLN A 140 -8.79 -19.98 12.27
N ILE A 141 -8.16 -20.21 13.42
CA ILE A 141 -8.86 -20.17 14.72
C ILE A 141 -9.50 -18.80 14.97
N MET A 142 -8.81 -17.72 14.64
CA MET A 142 -9.33 -16.37 14.80
C MET A 142 -10.49 -16.07 13.85
N ARG A 143 -10.44 -16.55 12.61
CA ARG A 143 -11.53 -16.38 11.63
C ARG A 143 -12.78 -17.19 11.98
N ASP A 144 -12.60 -18.33 12.65
CA ASP A 144 -13.71 -19.17 13.12
C ASP A 144 -14.43 -18.56 14.34
N GLU A 145 -13.86 -17.56 15.00
CA GLU A 145 -14.46 -16.86 16.13
C GLU A 145 -15.28 -15.64 15.66
N PRO A 146 -16.62 -15.66 15.77
CA PRO A 146 -17.45 -14.59 15.22
C PRO A 146 -17.22 -13.20 15.84
N ALA A 147 -16.60 -13.13 17.01
CA ALA A 147 -16.27 -11.87 17.68
C ALA A 147 -14.98 -11.22 17.14
N ILE A 148 -14.22 -11.93 16.31
CA ILE A 148 -12.95 -11.44 15.72
C ILE A 148 -13.16 -11.12 14.25
N THR A 149 -12.79 -9.91 13.85
CA THR A 149 -12.90 -9.43 12.49
C THR A 149 -11.56 -8.87 12.01
N LEU A 150 -11.37 -8.75 10.70
CA LEU A 150 -10.18 -8.16 10.06
C LEU A 150 -8.87 -8.83 10.51
N VAL A 151 -8.85 -10.17 10.48
CA VAL A 151 -7.65 -10.96 10.80
C VAL A 151 -6.59 -10.74 9.72
N THR A 152 -5.38 -10.37 10.13
CA THR A 152 -4.23 -10.15 9.25
C THR A 152 -2.95 -10.57 9.93
N ASN A 153 -1.88 -10.77 9.16
CA ASN A 153 -0.54 -11.02 9.65
C ASN A 153 0.47 -10.05 9.04
N ASP A 154 1.63 -9.94 9.65
CA ASP A 154 2.71 -9.03 9.23
C ASP A 154 3.64 -9.62 8.14
N TRP A 155 3.48 -10.90 7.80
CA TRP A 155 4.22 -11.52 6.69
C TRP A 155 3.67 -11.10 5.33
N GLU A 156 2.40 -10.73 5.26
CA GLU A 156 1.68 -10.39 4.04
C GLU A 156 1.73 -11.49 2.95
N PRO A 157 0.97 -11.39 1.87
CA PRO A 157 1.05 -12.33 0.75
C PRO A 157 2.43 -12.31 0.10
N MET A 158 2.89 -13.47 -0.36
CA MET A 158 4.14 -13.58 -1.11
C MET A 158 4.06 -12.77 -2.41
N THR A 159 4.99 -11.85 -2.58
CA THR A 159 5.11 -11.06 -3.81
C THR A 159 6.05 -11.75 -4.79
N PRO A 160 5.65 -11.95 -6.06
CA PRO A 160 6.53 -12.51 -7.07
C PRO A 160 7.71 -11.56 -7.30
N THR A 161 8.91 -12.12 -7.28
CA THR A 161 10.16 -11.37 -7.50
C THR A 161 10.85 -11.88 -8.75
N LEU A 162 11.21 -10.96 -9.65
CA LEU A 162 12.01 -11.27 -10.81
C LEU A 162 13.50 -11.31 -10.42
N MET A 163 14.10 -12.48 -10.51
CA MET A 163 15.55 -12.64 -10.33
C MET A 163 16.25 -12.69 -11.69
N VAL A 164 17.14 -11.73 -11.92
CA VAL A 164 17.94 -11.69 -13.15
C VAL A 164 19.20 -12.53 -12.97
N ASP A 165 19.35 -13.56 -13.81
CA ASP A 165 20.56 -14.37 -13.86
C ASP A 165 21.63 -13.68 -14.71
N TYR A 166 22.68 -13.19 -14.04
CA TYR A 166 23.79 -12.49 -14.67
C TYR A 166 24.87 -13.47 -15.11
N TYR A 167 24.90 -13.77 -16.42
CA TYR A 167 25.93 -14.62 -17.00
C TYR A 167 27.23 -13.84 -17.26
N GLN A 168 28.09 -13.83 -16.25
CA GLN A 168 29.32 -13.02 -16.21
C GLN A 168 30.27 -13.19 -17.40
N PRO A 169 30.50 -14.41 -17.97
CA PRO A 169 31.41 -14.56 -19.11
C PRO A 169 30.99 -13.75 -20.35
N ILE A 170 29.71 -13.84 -20.73
CA ILE A 170 29.15 -13.08 -21.85
C ILE A 170 29.13 -11.57 -21.54
N ALA A 171 28.67 -11.18 -20.39
CA ALA A 171 28.62 -9.78 -20.00
C ALA A 171 29.99 -9.12 -20.06
N ARG A 172 31.04 -9.78 -19.56
CA ARG A 172 32.43 -9.28 -19.66
C ARG A 172 32.93 -9.18 -21.09
N SER A 173 32.57 -10.11 -21.98
CA SER A 173 33.01 -10.09 -23.37
C SER A 173 32.46 -8.88 -24.15
N VAL A 174 31.31 -8.34 -23.70
CA VAL A 174 30.67 -7.14 -24.27
C VAL A 174 30.86 -5.87 -23.42
N GLY A 175 31.72 -5.94 -22.40
CA GLY A 175 32.06 -4.79 -21.55
C GLY A 175 30.99 -4.37 -20.56
N LEU A 176 30.04 -5.25 -20.22
CA LEU A 176 28.96 -4.97 -19.28
C LEU A 176 29.28 -5.47 -17.86
N SER A 177 28.97 -4.66 -16.89
CA SER A 177 29.03 -5.00 -15.46
C SER A 177 27.64 -5.39 -14.92
N ARG A 178 27.62 -6.01 -13.73
CA ARG A 178 26.36 -6.27 -13.02
C ARG A 178 25.58 -4.99 -12.71
N SER A 179 26.28 -3.89 -12.43
CA SER A 179 25.67 -2.59 -12.20
C SER A 179 24.99 -2.04 -13.44
N ASP A 180 25.56 -2.23 -14.63
CA ASP A 180 24.93 -1.79 -15.89
C ASP A 180 23.62 -2.54 -16.13
N VAL A 181 23.58 -3.85 -15.86
CA VAL A 181 22.35 -4.64 -15.92
C VAL A 181 21.31 -4.11 -14.93
N GLY A 182 21.71 -3.88 -13.68
CA GLY A 182 20.81 -3.35 -12.64
C GLY A 182 20.24 -1.97 -12.99
N LEU A 183 21.06 -1.05 -13.52
CA LEU A 183 20.60 0.28 -13.93
C LEU A 183 19.67 0.22 -15.15
N SER A 184 19.98 -0.65 -16.10
CA SER A 184 19.11 -0.85 -17.28
C SER A 184 17.74 -1.41 -16.88
N MET A 185 17.71 -2.35 -15.94
CA MET A 185 16.47 -2.88 -15.37
C MET A 185 15.69 -1.79 -14.63
N LEU A 186 16.37 -1.01 -13.77
CA LEU A 186 15.74 0.09 -13.04
C LEU A 186 15.13 1.12 -14.00
N ALA A 187 15.84 1.47 -15.07
CA ALA A 187 15.31 2.38 -16.08
C ALA A 187 14.10 1.83 -16.84
N ALA A 188 14.01 0.50 -17.00
CA ALA A 188 12.89 -0.15 -17.67
C ALA A 188 11.65 -0.31 -16.76
N THR A 189 11.82 -0.39 -15.45
CA THR A 189 10.75 -0.59 -14.47
C THR A 189 10.36 0.72 -13.76
N ASP A 190 11.02 1.03 -12.65
CA ASP A 190 10.65 2.15 -11.78
C ASP A 190 11.10 3.51 -12.34
N GLY A 191 12.12 3.49 -13.16
CA GLY A 191 12.80 4.67 -13.68
C GLY A 191 14.05 5.04 -12.87
N MET A 192 15.07 5.51 -13.57
CA MET A 192 16.32 5.95 -12.96
C MET A 192 16.21 7.43 -12.57
N PRO A 193 16.45 7.81 -11.31
CA PRO A 193 16.43 9.21 -10.90
C PRO A 193 17.60 9.95 -11.56
N VAL A 194 17.31 11.03 -12.28
CA VAL A 194 18.32 11.81 -13.03
C VAL A 194 18.46 13.25 -12.55
N GLY A 195 17.61 13.69 -11.61
CA GLY A 195 17.68 15.05 -11.09
C GLY A 195 16.37 15.50 -10.45
N SER A 196 16.25 16.80 -10.24
CA SER A 196 15.04 17.42 -9.70
C SER A 196 14.70 18.67 -10.49
N PHE A 197 13.41 18.87 -10.73
CA PHE A 197 12.86 20.10 -11.27
C PHE A 197 12.22 20.90 -10.12
N TYR A 198 12.47 22.20 -10.07
CA TYR A 198 11.92 23.05 -9.03
C TYR A 198 10.76 23.90 -9.58
N GLU A 199 9.62 23.78 -8.98
CA GLU A 199 8.46 24.64 -9.20
C GLU A 199 8.25 25.49 -7.95
N GLY A 200 8.77 26.70 -7.96
CA GLY A 200 8.88 27.54 -6.78
C GLY A 200 9.76 26.87 -5.71
N VAL A 201 9.17 26.56 -4.55
CA VAL A 201 9.86 25.90 -3.42
C VAL A 201 9.70 24.38 -3.43
N HIS A 202 8.96 23.83 -4.38
CA HIS A 202 8.68 22.39 -4.46
C HIS A 202 9.66 21.71 -5.43
N ALA A 203 10.45 20.78 -4.90
CA ALA A 203 11.33 19.92 -5.71
C ALA A 203 10.51 18.71 -6.22
N LYS A 204 10.45 18.57 -7.55
CA LYS A 204 9.84 17.41 -8.22
C LYS A 204 10.95 16.53 -8.77
N PRO A 205 11.07 15.25 -8.37
CA PRO A 205 12.09 14.36 -8.87
C PRO A 205 11.85 14.05 -10.35
N LEU A 206 12.93 14.00 -11.12
CA LEU A 206 12.93 13.61 -12.54
C LEU A 206 13.40 12.16 -12.64
N TYR A 207 12.61 11.34 -13.32
CA TYR A 207 12.94 9.95 -13.61
C TYR A 207 13.09 9.73 -15.11
N MET A 208 14.17 9.08 -15.51
CA MET A 208 14.37 8.58 -16.86
C MET A 208 13.84 7.15 -16.93
N LYS A 209 12.92 6.88 -17.86
CA LYS A 209 12.37 5.54 -18.13
C LYS A 209 12.70 5.09 -19.53
N SER A 210 13.01 3.80 -19.68
CA SER A 210 13.11 3.18 -21.00
C SER A 210 11.71 3.04 -21.61
N VAL A 211 11.61 3.31 -22.89
CA VAL A 211 10.38 3.13 -23.68
C VAL A 211 10.67 2.23 -24.87
N ASN A 212 9.64 1.64 -25.45
CA ASN A 212 9.74 0.88 -26.69
C ASN A 212 9.94 1.82 -27.90
N SER A 213 10.05 1.27 -29.09
CA SER A 213 10.22 2.04 -30.33
C SER A 213 9.05 2.98 -30.67
N GLU A 214 7.89 2.77 -30.03
CA GLU A 214 6.68 3.56 -30.21
C GLU A 214 6.52 4.63 -29.10
N GLY A 215 7.47 4.70 -28.17
CA GLY A 215 7.44 5.64 -27.05
C GLY A 215 6.57 5.19 -25.85
N GLU A 216 6.12 3.94 -25.85
CA GLU A 216 5.29 3.37 -24.79
C GLU A 216 6.15 2.71 -23.71
N LYS A 217 5.56 2.50 -22.53
CA LYS A 217 6.21 1.76 -21.42
C LYS A 217 6.62 0.36 -21.87
N VAL A 218 7.79 -0.09 -21.44
CA VAL A 218 8.24 -1.47 -21.66
C VAL A 218 7.35 -2.40 -20.82
N GLU A 219 6.56 -3.25 -21.48
CA GLU A 219 5.67 -4.19 -20.82
C GLU A 219 6.32 -5.54 -20.51
N ALA A 220 7.27 -5.97 -21.36
CA ALA A 220 7.99 -7.24 -21.23
C ALA A 220 9.46 -7.00 -20.87
N LEU A 221 9.91 -7.69 -19.81
CA LEU A 221 11.29 -7.56 -19.32
C LEU A 221 12.30 -8.44 -20.08
N ASP A 222 11.83 -9.27 -21.01
CA ASP A 222 12.66 -10.25 -21.74
C ASP A 222 13.60 -9.60 -22.76
N ASN A 223 13.28 -8.41 -23.25
CA ASN A 223 13.99 -7.71 -24.32
C ASN A 223 14.47 -6.31 -23.94
N ILE A 224 14.81 -6.11 -22.66
CA ILE A 224 15.34 -4.83 -22.21
C ILE A 224 16.75 -4.65 -22.76
N PRO A 225 17.03 -3.55 -23.51
CA PRO A 225 18.39 -3.23 -23.93
C PRO A 225 19.25 -2.88 -22.72
N VAL A 226 20.34 -3.63 -22.54
CA VAL A 226 21.32 -3.35 -21.49
C VAL A 226 22.43 -2.48 -22.08
N TRP A 227 22.72 -1.38 -21.43
CA TRP A 227 23.72 -0.41 -21.84
C TRP A 227 24.71 -0.12 -20.70
N SER A 228 25.96 0.21 -21.06
CA SER A 228 26.96 0.61 -20.08
C SER A 228 26.89 2.11 -19.83
N VAL A 229 26.96 2.50 -18.57
CA VAL A 229 27.06 3.91 -18.14
C VAL A 229 28.48 4.46 -18.38
N LEU A 230 29.48 3.58 -18.44
CA LEU A 230 30.86 3.95 -18.67
C LEU A 230 31.13 3.96 -20.16
N PRO A 231 31.83 4.99 -20.68
CA PRO A 231 32.27 4.98 -22.07
C PRO A 231 33.21 3.78 -22.31
N SER A 232 32.93 3.02 -23.36
CA SER A 232 33.86 1.98 -23.83
C SER A 232 35.16 2.63 -24.22
N THR A 233 36.25 2.30 -23.52
CA THR A 233 37.61 2.68 -23.88
C THR A 233 38.11 1.88 -25.08
#